data_a6bb444f661a7a5e0b5a14a39d5b36e6
#
_entry.id   a6bb444f661a7a5e0b5a14a39d5b36e6
#
_cell.length_a   1.000
_cell.length_b   1.000
_cell.length_c   1.000
_cell.angle_alpha   90.00
_cell.angle_beta   90.00
_cell.angle_gamma   90.00
#
_symmetry.space_group_name_H-M   'P 1'
#
loop_
_entity.id
_entity.type
_entity.pdbx_description
1 polymer ?
#
loop_
_entity_poly.entity_id
_entity_poly.type
_entity_poly.pdbx_seq_one_letter_code
_entity_poly.pdbx_strand_id
1 'polypeptide(L)'
;MTHNINIYTHPSSLGGTGLFATTKITPGQLVLSIPEPLVTVPDDIHLTECCSRCMLWRPAGGGTSMLNLYEDERSLNYCTGCRVVKYCSKDCQRADWRALHKVECAIFKKLHPRILPGSVRATIRMLWTTPGEAWSQINSLESHESELRKTDKWEMITLMAKGAHGYSGTILGEKDVRGVYARLLINSITLVNSTFDPIGIAFDPLASLMNHSCDPNSVMVFDGRTVSVRALREIAKDEEITISYIDNTNPTSRRRSELQGRYFFTCSCQKCVSPATCSGLKEVFIDIPGVTTSNLEEYAWAAISTPSEDVLLKAIRALHTTKLWPLQRQPLPLLHHELIHSVYIPLSKWPQALLHSLLLYLYVDPKG
;
A
#
# COMPACT_ATOMS: atom_id res chain seq x y z
N MET A 1 21.94 6.89 4.24
CA MET A 1 21.73 8.27 4.73
C MET A 1 20.41 8.74 4.16
N THR A 2 19.44 9.10 4.99
CA THR A 2 18.21 9.74 4.58
C THR A 2 18.53 11.14 4.05
N HIS A 3 18.20 11.44 2.81
CA HIS A 3 18.27 12.80 2.29
C HIS A 3 16.99 13.55 2.70
N ASN A 4 16.97 14.06 3.93
CA ASN A 4 15.92 14.93 4.44
C ASN A 4 16.16 16.35 3.91
N ILE A 5 15.71 16.63 2.70
CA ILE A 5 16.12 17.85 2.03
C ILE A 5 15.28 19.06 2.49
N ASN A 6 14.00 18.88 2.84
CA ASN A 6 13.11 20.01 3.10
C ASN A 6 11.96 19.68 4.06
N ILE A 7 12.20 18.93 5.15
CA ILE A 7 11.14 18.55 6.08
C ILE A 7 11.58 18.71 7.55
N TYR A 8 10.61 18.91 8.43
CA TYR A 8 10.77 18.86 9.87
C TYR A 8 9.56 18.20 10.54
N THR A 9 9.70 17.73 11.76
CA THR A 9 8.63 17.12 12.54
C THR A 9 7.98 18.15 13.47
N HIS A 10 6.64 18.13 13.56
CA HIS A 10 5.89 19.01 14.45
C HIS A 10 4.58 18.32 14.89
N PRO A 11 4.02 18.64 16.06
CA PRO A 11 2.67 18.21 16.42
C PRO A 11 1.65 18.58 15.33
N SER A 12 0.81 17.62 14.93
CA SER A 12 -0.15 17.78 13.85
C SER A 12 -1.57 18.04 14.36
N SER A 13 -2.29 18.92 13.68
CA SER A 13 -3.73 19.11 13.91
C SER A 13 -4.56 17.89 13.46
N LEU A 14 -3.99 17.00 12.63
CA LEU A 14 -4.61 15.76 12.20
C LEU A 14 -4.46 14.63 13.25
N GLY A 15 -3.57 14.81 14.20
CA GLY A 15 -3.27 13.87 15.29
C GLY A 15 -1.78 13.50 15.36
N GLY A 16 -1.27 13.32 16.58
CA GLY A 16 0.11 12.91 16.82
C GLY A 16 1.15 13.89 16.28
N THR A 17 2.21 13.35 15.68
CA THR A 17 3.29 14.10 15.04
C THR A 17 3.17 13.96 13.51
N GLY A 18 3.39 15.06 12.79
CA GLY A 18 3.40 15.09 11.32
C GLY A 18 4.74 15.56 10.76
N LEU A 19 4.90 15.41 9.45
CA LEU A 19 6.00 15.98 8.68
C LEU A 19 5.55 17.28 7.98
N PHE A 20 6.36 18.32 8.06
CA PHE A 20 6.06 19.64 7.53
C PHE A 20 7.18 20.11 6.59
N ALA A 21 6.83 20.85 5.55
CA ALA A 21 7.77 21.39 4.59
C ALA A 21 8.55 22.59 5.19
N THR A 22 9.88 22.58 5.11
CA THR A 22 10.72 23.73 5.53
C THR A 22 10.74 24.86 4.50
N THR A 23 10.46 24.54 3.24
CA THR A 23 10.42 25.45 2.10
C THR A 23 9.27 25.09 1.18
N LYS A 24 8.92 25.98 0.25
CA LYS A 24 7.97 25.67 -0.81
C LYS A 24 8.47 24.52 -1.68
N ILE A 25 7.61 23.53 -1.97
CA ILE A 25 7.89 22.35 -2.80
C ILE A 25 6.96 22.39 -4.01
N THR A 26 7.51 22.19 -5.21
CA THR A 26 6.73 22.20 -6.47
C THR A 26 6.23 20.81 -6.84
N PRO A 27 5.14 20.69 -7.64
CA PRO A 27 4.63 19.40 -8.11
C PRO A 27 5.72 18.54 -8.77
N GLY A 28 5.72 17.23 -8.46
CA GLY A 28 6.72 16.26 -8.94
C GLY A 28 8.05 16.28 -8.18
N GLN A 29 8.35 17.33 -7.41
CA GLN A 29 9.59 17.43 -6.65
C GLN A 29 9.67 16.37 -5.56
N LEU A 30 10.88 15.86 -5.34
CA LEU A 30 11.17 14.92 -4.25
C LEU A 30 11.07 15.63 -2.89
N VAL A 31 10.21 15.13 -2.03
CA VAL A 31 9.99 15.60 -0.66
C VAL A 31 10.91 14.88 0.31
N LEU A 32 10.98 13.55 0.18
CA LEU A 32 11.73 12.65 1.07
C LEU A 32 12.21 11.45 0.27
N SER A 33 13.43 10.98 0.57
CA SER A 33 13.93 9.70 0.06
C SER A 33 14.53 8.89 1.21
N ILE A 34 14.10 7.64 1.33
CA ILE A 34 14.59 6.66 2.29
C ILE A 34 15.15 5.46 1.51
N PRO A 35 16.44 5.46 1.18
CA PRO A 35 17.06 4.38 0.39
C PRO A 35 17.04 3.03 1.09
N GLU A 36 17.11 3.06 2.42
CA GLU A 36 17.11 1.87 3.26
C GLU A 36 16.08 2.00 4.37
N PRO A 37 14.79 1.73 4.10
CA PRO A 37 13.78 1.64 5.16
C PRO A 37 14.20 0.64 6.23
N LEU A 38 13.76 0.88 7.45
CA LEU A 38 14.11 0.03 8.59
C LEU A 38 13.77 -1.44 8.33
N VAL A 39 12.63 -1.69 7.71
CA VAL A 39 12.20 -3.04 7.30
C VAL A 39 11.62 -3.01 5.89
N THR A 40 12.02 -3.99 5.08
CA THR A 40 11.35 -4.39 3.85
C THR A 40 11.29 -5.92 3.81
N VAL A 41 10.09 -6.48 3.64
CA VAL A 41 9.86 -7.92 3.64
C VAL A 41 8.87 -8.27 2.54
N PRO A 42 9.25 -9.12 1.57
CA PRO A 42 8.32 -9.62 0.57
C PRO A 42 7.25 -10.53 1.24
N ASP A 43 6.08 -10.62 0.65
CA ASP A 43 5.09 -11.60 1.05
C ASP A 43 5.56 -13.03 0.75
N ASP A 44 4.95 -14.02 1.39
CA ASP A 44 5.39 -15.42 1.33
C ASP A 44 5.41 -15.96 -0.10
N ILE A 45 4.42 -15.57 -0.90
CA ILE A 45 4.28 -15.95 -2.32
C ILE A 45 5.33 -15.31 -3.21
N HIS A 46 5.90 -14.18 -2.80
CA HIS A 46 6.84 -13.38 -3.59
C HIS A 46 8.32 -13.57 -3.21
N LEU A 47 8.62 -14.44 -2.24
CA LEU A 47 9.99 -14.69 -1.77
C LEU A 47 10.94 -15.19 -2.86
N THR A 48 10.42 -15.84 -3.89
CA THR A 48 11.20 -16.36 -5.01
C THR A 48 11.19 -15.47 -6.25
N GLU A 49 10.43 -14.37 -6.21
CA GLU A 49 10.21 -13.46 -7.32
C GLU A 49 10.93 -12.12 -7.16
N CYS A 50 11.50 -11.87 -5.98
CA CYS A 50 12.28 -10.66 -5.73
C CYS A 50 13.58 -10.92 -4.99
N CYS A 51 14.51 -10.00 -5.13
CA CYS A 51 15.73 -9.99 -4.34
C CYS A 51 15.42 -9.58 -2.90
N SER A 52 15.69 -10.44 -1.92
CA SER A 52 15.41 -10.16 -0.50
C SER A 52 16.16 -8.96 0.09
N ARG A 53 17.17 -8.43 -0.61
CA ARG A 53 17.91 -7.23 -0.16
C ARG A 53 17.45 -5.95 -0.83
N CYS A 54 17.42 -5.91 -2.15
CA CYS A 54 17.14 -4.67 -2.89
C CYS A 54 15.73 -4.61 -3.48
N MET A 55 14.91 -5.66 -3.29
CA MET A 55 13.54 -5.78 -3.80
C MET A 55 13.44 -5.73 -5.34
N LEU A 56 14.55 -6.00 -6.07
CA LEU A 56 14.50 -6.16 -7.52
C LEU A 56 13.49 -7.27 -7.85
N TRP A 57 12.48 -6.91 -8.62
CA TRP A 57 11.39 -7.80 -8.99
C TRP A 57 11.70 -8.63 -10.25
N ARG A 58 11.42 -9.94 -10.20
CA ARG A 58 11.57 -10.88 -11.32
C ARG A 58 10.55 -12.01 -11.16
N PRO A 59 9.35 -11.89 -11.75
CA PRO A 59 8.31 -12.91 -11.64
C PRO A 59 8.80 -14.25 -12.21
N ALA A 60 8.40 -15.35 -11.56
CA ALA A 60 8.65 -16.70 -12.06
C ALA A 60 7.84 -16.93 -13.33
N GLY A 61 8.51 -17.45 -14.37
CA GLY A 61 7.83 -17.81 -15.62
C GLY A 61 8.10 -16.89 -16.79
N GLY A 62 9.00 -15.91 -16.65
CA GLY A 62 9.37 -15.02 -17.77
C GLY A 62 8.11 -14.49 -18.44
N GLY A 63 7.17 -13.96 -17.66
CA GLY A 63 5.95 -13.39 -18.20
C GLY A 63 6.39 -12.48 -19.33
N THR A 64 6.06 -12.85 -20.54
CA THR A 64 6.15 -12.00 -21.70
C THR A 64 5.19 -10.84 -21.47
N SER A 65 5.56 -9.96 -20.55
CA SER A 65 5.16 -8.57 -20.68
C SER A 65 5.64 -8.22 -22.08
N MET A 66 4.73 -7.95 -22.99
CA MET A 66 5.04 -7.51 -24.36
C MET A 66 5.93 -6.26 -24.37
N LEU A 67 6.12 -5.66 -23.20
CA LEU A 67 7.07 -4.61 -22.90
C LEU A 67 8.08 -5.20 -21.93
N ASN A 68 9.22 -5.63 -22.43
CA ASN A 68 10.43 -5.86 -21.65
C ASN A 68 10.89 -4.49 -21.12
N LEU A 69 10.15 -3.92 -20.16
CA LEU A 69 10.48 -2.63 -19.52
C LEU A 69 11.69 -2.73 -18.59
N TYR A 70 12.24 -3.94 -18.45
CA TYR A 70 13.39 -4.19 -17.57
C TYR A 70 14.63 -4.49 -18.43
N GLU A 71 15.46 -3.48 -18.62
CA GLU A 71 16.82 -3.63 -19.20
C GLU A 71 17.77 -4.45 -18.34
N ASP A 72 17.34 -4.85 -17.14
CA ASP A 72 18.18 -5.53 -16.17
C ASP A 72 18.02 -7.07 -16.26
N GLU A 73 18.97 -7.73 -16.88
CA GLU A 73 19.01 -9.18 -17.09
C GLU A 73 19.44 -10.00 -15.85
N ARG A 74 19.67 -9.37 -14.69
CA ARG A 74 20.14 -10.08 -13.48
C ARG A 74 19.15 -11.16 -13.07
N SER A 75 19.59 -12.40 -13.02
CA SER A 75 18.83 -13.54 -12.50
C SER A 75 18.83 -13.54 -10.97
N LEU A 76 17.78 -14.11 -10.38
CA LEU A 76 17.68 -14.30 -8.93
C LEU A 76 18.20 -15.69 -8.55
N ASN A 77 19.19 -15.75 -7.65
CA ASN A 77 19.78 -16.97 -7.16
C ASN A 77 19.41 -17.25 -5.70
N TYR A 78 19.08 -18.50 -5.40
CA TYR A 78 18.71 -18.91 -4.04
C TYR A 78 19.85 -18.71 -3.04
N CYS A 79 19.49 -18.35 -1.81
CA CYS A 79 20.37 -18.52 -0.67
C CYS A 79 20.79 -19.98 -0.56
N THR A 80 22.09 -20.25 -0.64
CA THR A 80 22.64 -21.63 -0.57
C THR A 80 22.36 -22.31 0.78
N GLY A 81 22.11 -21.50 1.83
CA GLY A 81 21.80 -21.99 3.17
C GLY A 81 20.36 -22.45 3.31
N CYS A 82 19.37 -21.58 3.22
CA CYS A 82 17.97 -21.91 3.46
C CYS A 82 17.20 -22.33 2.21
N ARG A 83 17.62 -21.94 1.02
CA ARG A 83 16.92 -22.16 -0.28
C ARG A 83 15.48 -21.63 -0.31
N VAL A 84 15.18 -20.61 0.50
CA VAL A 84 13.86 -19.98 0.58
C VAL A 84 13.87 -18.62 -0.12
N VAL A 85 14.85 -17.78 0.19
CA VAL A 85 14.98 -16.43 -0.37
C VAL A 85 15.98 -16.40 -1.52
N LYS A 86 15.84 -15.39 -2.40
CA LYS A 86 16.71 -15.19 -3.53
C LYS A 86 17.40 -13.81 -3.51
N TYR A 87 18.50 -13.70 -4.25
CA TYR A 87 19.29 -12.48 -4.40
C TYR A 87 19.70 -12.27 -5.85
N CYS A 88 19.73 -11.02 -6.31
CA CYS A 88 20.17 -10.64 -7.65
C CYS A 88 21.71 -10.64 -7.79
N SER A 89 22.46 -10.64 -6.69
CA SER A 89 23.92 -10.62 -6.69
C SER A 89 24.49 -11.17 -5.38
N LYS A 90 25.79 -11.54 -5.42
CA LYS A 90 26.54 -11.89 -4.20
C LYS A 90 26.67 -10.72 -3.22
N ASP A 91 26.66 -9.50 -3.72
CA ASP A 91 26.73 -8.30 -2.87
C ASP A 91 25.43 -8.11 -2.10
N CYS A 92 24.28 -8.25 -2.75
CA CYS A 92 22.98 -8.24 -2.08
C CYS A 92 22.89 -9.35 -1.02
N GLN A 93 23.34 -10.56 -1.34
CA GLN A 93 23.34 -11.66 -0.38
C GLN A 93 24.27 -11.39 0.80
N ARG A 94 25.48 -10.88 0.56
CA ARG A 94 26.43 -10.52 1.64
C ARG A 94 25.91 -9.40 2.53
N ALA A 95 25.32 -8.38 1.92
CA ALA A 95 24.75 -7.25 2.65
C ALA A 95 23.58 -7.69 3.54
N ASP A 96 22.65 -8.50 3.01
CA ASP A 96 21.51 -9.01 3.78
C ASP A 96 21.96 -9.99 4.88
N TRP A 97 22.93 -10.85 4.57
CA TRP A 97 23.54 -11.78 5.55
C TRP A 97 24.12 -11.05 6.76
N ARG A 98 24.88 -9.98 6.51
CA ARG A 98 25.48 -9.17 7.59
C ARG A 98 24.41 -8.41 8.39
N ALA A 99 23.38 -7.93 7.71
CA ALA A 99 22.32 -7.17 8.36
C ALA A 99 21.46 -8.07 9.24
N LEU A 100 20.81 -9.09 8.66
CA LEU A 100 19.77 -9.85 9.37
C LEU A 100 19.63 -11.31 8.90
N HIS A 101 19.90 -11.62 7.63
CA HIS A 101 19.57 -12.93 7.07
C HIS A 101 20.30 -14.10 7.74
N LYS A 102 21.45 -13.88 8.35
CA LYS A 102 22.17 -14.92 9.12
C LYS A 102 21.26 -15.60 10.13
N VAL A 103 20.42 -14.85 10.83
CA VAL A 103 19.47 -15.36 11.84
C VAL A 103 18.22 -15.90 11.17
N GLU A 104 17.64 -15.16 10.22
CA GLU A 104 16.48 -15.61 9.44
C GLU A 104 16.75 -16.93 8.71
N CYS A 105 17.94 -17.11 8.16
CA CYS A 105 18.32 -18.33 7.47
C CYS A 105 18.19 -19.58 8.36
N ALA A 106 18.53 -19.46 9.63
CA ALA A 106 18.35 -20.55 10.59
C ALA A 106 16.87 -20.85 10.86
N ILE A 107 16.04 -19.81 10.95
CA ILE A 107 14.59 -19.93 11.10
C ILE A 107 13.97 -20.62 9.88
N PHE A 108 14.30 -20.15 8.67
CA PHE A 108 13.83 -20.76 7.43
C PHE A 108 14.20 -22.24 7.32
N LYS A 109 15.45 -22.61 7.64
CA LYS A 109 15.89 -24.02 7.67
C LYS A 109 15.07 -24.86 8.65
N LYS A 110 14.84 -24.33 9.86
CA LYS A 110 14.10 -25.03 10.93
C LYS A 110 12.64 -25.25 10.55
N LEU A 111 12.02 -24.33 9.84
CA LEU A 111 10.60 -24.35 9.52
C LEU A 111 10.27 -25.01 8.18
N HIS A 112 11.27 -25.13 7.27
CA HIS A 112 11.05 -25.68 5.92
C HIS A 112 10.18 -26.94 5.91
N PRO A 113 9.17 -27.07 5.05
CA PRO A 113 8.79 -26.15 3.97
C PRO A 113 7.88 -24.99 4.40
N ARG A 114 7.51 -24.86 5.67
CA ARG A 114 6.65 -23.78 6.17
C ARG A 114 7.45 -22.49 6.28
N ILE A 115 6.76 -21.37 6.07
CA ILE A 115 7.32 -20.00 6.13
C ILE A 115 6.48 -19.20 7.12
N LEU A 116 7.15 -18.36 7.93
CA LEU A 116 6.45 -17.42 8.81
C LEU A 116 5.79 -16.31 7.97
N PRO A 117 4.56 -15.88 8.32
CA PRO A 117 3.89 -14.78 7.66
C PRO A 117 4.76 -13.52 7.55
N GLY A 118 4.59 -12.75 6.47
CA GLY A 118 5.37 -11.53 6.20
C GLY A 118 5.39 -10.55 7.38
N SER A 119 4.26 -10.35 8.06
CA SER A 119 4.16 -9.49 9.25
C SER A 119 4.97 -10.00 10.44
N VAL A 120 5.03 -11.32 10.65
CA VAL A 120 5.85 -11.94 11.69
C VAL A 120 7.34 -11.76 11.37
N ARG A 121 7.74 -11.99 10.12
CA ARG A 121 9.12 -11.77 9.66
C ARG A 121 9.52 -10.30 9.77
N ALA A 122 8.64 -9.37 9.41
CA ALA A 122 8.86 -7.95 9.58
C ALA A 122 9.06 -7.56 11.05
N THR A 123 8.21 -8.09 11.95
CA THR A 123 8.37 -7.86 13.40
C THR A 123 9.69 -8.42 13.93
N ILE A 124 10.08 -9.61 13.52
CA ILE A 124 11.39 -10.19 13.88
C ILE A 124 12.51 -9.25 13.42
N ARG A 125 12.47 -8.72 12.20
CA ARG A 125 13.45 -7.74 11.71
C ARG A 125 13.47 -6.47 12.54
N MET A 126 12.31 -5.94 12.93
CA MET A 126 12.24 -4.79 13.84
C MET A 126 12.91 -5.07 15.18
N LEU A 127 12.69 -6.24 15.77
CA LEU A 127 13.27 -6.64 17.05
C LEU A 127 14.80 -6.78 17.00
N TRP A 128 15.37 -7.09 15.85
CA TRP A 128 16.82 -7.23 15.69
C TRP A 128 17.52 -5.95 15.24
N THR A 129 16.79 -4.97 14.71
CA THR A 129 17.38 -3.76 14.11
C THR A 129 17.83 -2.74 15.15
N THR A 130 17.74 -3.03 16.42
CA THR A 130 17.99 -2.04 17.47
C THR A 130 19.22 -2.34 18.29
N PRO A 131 19.69 -1.52 19.18
CA PRO A 131 19.09 -0.55 20.12
C PRO A 131 19.50 0.88 19.84
N GLY A 132 18.77 1.83 20.40
CA GLY A 132 19.11 3.25 20.36
C GLY A 132 17.98 4.11 19.78
N GLU A 133 18.31 5.10 18.98
CA GLU A 133 17.39 6.10 18.45
C GLU A 133 16.22 5.49 17.66
N ALA A 134 16.49 4.49 16.81
CA ALA A 134 15.45 3.80 16.02
C ALA A 134 14.39 3.13 16.92
N TRP A 135 14.80 2.57 18.06
CA TRP A 135 13.86 1.95 19.01
C TRP A 135 12.98 2.99 19.68
N SER A 136 13.55 4.13 20.08
CA SER A 136 12.79 5.26 20.62
C SER A 136 11.76 5.75 19.61
N GLN A 137 12.15 5.90 18.32
CA GLN A 137 11.26 6.30 17.25
C GLN A 137 10.13 5.28 17.02
N ILE A 138 10.42 3.97 17.00
CA ILE A 138 9.39 2.93 16.91
C ILE A 138 8.40 3.05 18.07
N ASN A 139 8.89 3.20 19.30
CA ASN A 139 8.03 3.25 20.48
C ASN A 139 7.20 4.52 20.58
N SER A 140 7.59 5.61 19.91
CA SER A 140 6.80 6.84 19.84
C SER A 140 5.63 6.77 18.85
N LEU A 141 5.62 5.78 17.94
CA LEU A 141 4.53 5.59 16.98
C LEU A 141 3.27 5.04 17.67
N GLU A 142 2.12 5.41 17.11
CA GLU A 142 0.82 4.92 17.57
C GLU A 142 0.68 3.41 17.36
N SER A 143 0.16 2.72 18.34
CA SER A 143 -0.06 1.27 18.29
C SER A 143 -1.53 0.88 18.19
N HIS A 144 -2.44 1.74 18.63
CA HIS A 144 -3.87 1.47 18.79
C HIS A 144 -4.17 0.14 19.49
N GLU A 145 -3.31 -0.29 20.42
CA GLU A 145 -3.46 -1.60 21.08
C GLU A 145 -4.78 -1.68 21.87
N SER A 146 -5.26 -0.57 22.46
CA SER A 146 -6.52 -0.50 23.18
C SER A 146 -7.74 -0.72 22.27
N GLU A 147 -7.68 -0.23 21.04
CA GLU A 147 -8.70 -0.39 20.02
C GLU A 147 -8.64 -1.79 19.40
N LEU A 148 -7.44 -2.25 19.06
CA LEU A 148 -7.20 -3.59 18.50
C LEU A 148 -7.71 -4.69 19.43
N ARG A 149 -7.57 -4.52 20.75
CA ARG A 149 -8.09 -5.46 21.77
C ARG A 149 -9.60 -5.66 21.73
N LYS A 150 -10.34 -4.69 21.18
CA LYS A 150 -11.80 -4.74 21.06
C LYS A 150 -12.27 -5.39 19.76
N THR A 151 -11.35 -5.75 18.87
CA THR A 151 -11.65 -6.35 17.57
C THR A 151 -11.52 -7.88 17.62
N ASP A 152 -12.17 -8.55 16.70
CA ASP A 152 -12.04 -9.98 16.42
C ASP A 152 -10.62 -10.40 16.01
N LYS A 153 -9.79 -9.45 15.61
CA LYS A 153 -8.39 -9.67 15.19
C LYS A 153 -7.42 -9.87 16.35
N TRP A 154 -7.82 -9.57 17.58
CA TRP A 154 -6.91 -9.55 18.73
C TRP A 154 -6.24 -10.89 19.02
N GLU A 155 -6.97 -11.99 18.90
CA GLU A 155 -6.42 -13.34 19.10
C GLU A 155 -5.33 -13.64 18.06
N MET A 156 -5.58 -13.31 16.79
CA MET A 156 -4.61 -13.46 15.70
C MET A 156 -3.36 -12.60 15.95
N ILE A 157 -3.54 -11.34 16.33
CA ILE A 157 -2.43 -10.42 16.67
C ILE A 157 -1.58 -11.02 17.79
N THR A 158 -2.22 -11.54 18.84
CA THR A 158 -1.51 -12.16 19.97
C THR A 158 -0.74 -13.40 19.53
N LEU A 159 -1.34 -14.26 18.70
CA LEU A 159 -0.68 -15.45 18.17
C LEU A 159 0.53 -15.10 17.30
N MET A 160 0.40 -14.12 16.39
CA MET A 160 1.48 -13.69 15.51
C MET A 160 2.64 -13.06 16.30
N ALA A 161 2.32 -12.19 17.28
CA ALA A 161 3.31 -11.61 18.16
C ALA A 161 4.05 -12.66 19.01
N LYS A 162 3.34 -13.68 19.49
CA LYS A 162 3.96 -14.82 20.19
C LYS A 162 4.90 -15.61 19.26
N GLY A 163 4.52 -15.79 18.01
CA GLY A 163 5.40 -16.35 16.98
C GLY A 163 6.66 -15.53 16.77
N ALA A 164 6.53 -14.21 16.62
CA ALA A 164 7.66 -13.30 16.49
C ALA A 164 8.58 -13.34 17.72
N HIS A 165 8.02 -13.33 18.93
CA HIS A 165 8.77 -13.48 20.18
C HIS A 165 9.58 -14.78 20.21
N GLY A 166 8.93 -15.93 19.98
CA GLY A 166 9.56 -17.25 20.08
C GLY A 166 10.67 -17.50 19.06
N TYR A 167 10.59 -16.88 17.87
CA TYR A 167 11.61 -17.03 16.82
C TYR A 167 12.68 -15.95 16.81
N SER A 168 12.41 -14.77 17.38
CA SER A 168 13.39 -13.67 17.40
C SER A 168 14.55 -13.89 18.36
N GLY A 169 14.35 -14.65 19.44
CA GLY A 169 15.33 -14.76 20.51
C GLY A 169 15.52 -13.44 21.29
N THR A 170 14.59 -12.50 21.18
CA THR A 170 14.63 -11.23 21.90
C THR A 170 14.51 -11.43 23.40
N ILE A 171 15.12 -10.53 24.17
CA ILE A 171 14.98 -10.45 25.64
C ILE A 171 13.72 -9.69 26.08
N LEU A 172 13.01 -9.04 25.16
CA LEU A 172 11.77 -8.33 25.43
C LEU A 172 10.66 -9.30 25.82
N GLY A 173 9.77 -8.88 26.71
CA GLY A 173 8.60 -9.66 27.08
C GLY A 173 7.57 -9.78 25.94
N GLU A 174 6.71 -10.81 26.00
CA GLU A 174 5.64 -11.03 24.98
C GLU A 174 4.74 -9.80 24.83
N LYS A 175 4.49 -9.04 25.90
CA LYS A 175 3.68 -7.81 25.86
C LYS A 175 4.35 -6.74 25.00
N ASP A 176 5.66 -6.57 25.14
CA ASP A 176 6.41 -5.55 24.39
C ASP A 176 6.48 -5.92 22.91
N VAL A 177 6.74 -7.19 22.60
CA VAL A 177 6.74 -7.72 21.23
C VAL A 177 5.35 -7.55 20.58
N ARG A 178 4.27 -7.74 21.34
CA ARG A 178 2.92 -7.48 20.84
C ARG A 178 2.69 -6.00 20.55
N GLY A 179 3.20 -5.11 21.39
CA GLY A 179 3.19 -3.67 21.12
C GLY A 179 3.96 -3.28 19.86
N VAL A 180 5.10 -3.92 19.57
CA VAL A 180 5.86 -3.75 18.32
C VAL A 180 5.06 -4.27 17.13
N TYR A 181 4.46 -5.45 17.25
CA TYR A 181 3.62 -6.02 16.20
C TYR A 181 2.40 -5.14 15.89
N ALA A 182 1.73 -4.61 16.91
CA ALA A 182 0.62 -3.67 16.75
C ALA A 182 1.07 -2.40 15.99
N ARG A 183 2.21 -1.82 16.35
CA ARG A 183 2.78 -0.67 15.64
C ARG A 183 3.09 -0.99 14.18
N LEU A 184 3.64 -2.17 13.88
CA LEU A 184 3.85 -2.60 12.51
C LEU A 184 2.54 -2.62 11.73
N LEU A 185 1.46 -3.19 12.29
CA LEU A 185 0.17 -3.29 11.60
C LEU A 185 -0.43 -1.92 11.26
N ILE A 186 -0.25 -0.93 12.13
CA ILE A 186 -0.83 0.40 11.96
C ILE A 186 0.03 1.29 11.06
N ASN A 187 1.36 1.16 11.13
CA ASN A 187 2.29 2.10 10.50
C ASN A 187 3.04 1.51 9.30
N SER A 188 2.77 0.27 8.92
CA SER A 188 3.41 -0.34 7.75
C SER A 188 2.85 0.21 6.44
N ILE A 189 3.72 0.24 5.45
CA ILE A 189 3.45 0.68 4.09
C ILE A 189 3.40 -0.57 3.21
N THR A 190 2.45 -0.64 2.29
CA THR A 190 2.44 -1.69 1.27
C THR A 190 3.61 -1.49 0.33
N LEU A 191 4.54 -2.44 0.33
CA LEU A 191 5.63 -2.48 -0.63
C LEU A 191 5.08 -2.92 -1.99
N VAL A 192 5.32 -2.12 -3.02
CA VAL A 192 4.87 -2.40 -4.38
C VAL A 192 6.05 -2.56 -5.33
N ASN A 193 5.86 -3.32 -6.41
CA ASN A 193 6.81 -3.41 -7.51
C ASN A 193 6.68 -2.21 -8.48
N SER A 194 7.40 -2.22 -9.58
CA SER A 194 7.38 -1.15 -10.58
C SER A 194 6.07 -1.06 -11.40
N THR A 195 5.20 -2.07 -11.29
CA THR A 195 3.85 -2.09 -11.86
C THR A 195 2.76 -1.79 -10.83
N PHE A 196 3.18 -1.32 -9.65
CA PHE A 196 2.31 -1.02 -8.50
C PHE A 196 1.58 -2.22 -7.90
N ASP A 197 1.97 -3.46 -8.25
CA ASP A 197 1.41 -4.64 -7.59
C ASP A 197 1.96 -4.77 -6.17
N PRO A 198 1.13 -5.10 -5.18
CA PRO A 198 1.58 -5.31 -3.82
C PRO A 198 2.45 -6.56 -3.73
N ILE A 199 3.66 -6.43 -3.21
CA ILE A 199 4.63 -7.53 -3.10
C ILE A 199 5.11 -7.78 -1.67
N GLY A 200 4.70 -6.95 -0.71
CA GLY A 200 5.12 -7.12 0.67
C GLY A 200 4.87 -5.93 1.58
N ILE A 201 5.68 -5.83 2.62
CA ILE A 201 5.59 -4.84 3.69
C ILE A 201 6.89 -4.03 3.75
N ALA A 202 6.76 -2.71 3.80
CA ALA A 202 7.82 -1.80 4.20
C ALA A 202 7.44 -1.09 5.51
N PHE A 203 8.43 -0.75 6.33
CA PHE A 203 8.25 0.02 7.54
C PHE A 203 9.48 0.91 7.78
N ASP A 204 9.20 2.17 8.05
CA ASP A 204 10.22 3.15 8.44
C ASP A 204 9.60 4.19 9.39
N PRO A 205 10.19 4.47 10.56
CA PRO A 205 9.61 5.40 11.54
C PRO A 205 9.38 6.80 11.01
N LEU A 206 10.26 7.31 10.13
CA LEU A 206 10.11 8.65 9.55
C LEU A 206 8.97 8.69 8.53
N ALA A 207 8.89 7.68 7.65
CA ALA A 207 7.79 7.57 6.68
C ALA A 207 6.43 7.43 7.39
N SER A 208 6.41 6.76 8.54
CA SER A 208 5.21 6.54 9.35
C SER A 208 4.66 7.82 10.01
N LEU A 209 5.43 8.92 10.02
CA LEU A 209 4.95 10.21 10.55
C LEU A 209 4.11 11.02 9.56
N MET A 210 4.01 10.59 8.29
CA MET A 210 3.13 11.26 7.35
C MET A 210 1.68 10.92 7.62
N ASN A 211 0.89 11.95 7.93
CA ASN A 211 -0.53 11.78 8.23
C ASN A 211 -1.38 11.58 6.97
N HIS A 212 -2.61 11.11 7.19
CA HIS A 212 -3.56 10.83 6.12
C HIS A 212 -4.36 12.06 5.69
N SER A 213 -4.51 12.20 4.38
CA SER A 213 -5.59 12.99 3.75
C SER A 213 -6.22 12.19 2.62
N CYS A 214 -7.57 12.26 2.45
CA CYS A 214 -8.23 11.73 1.24
C CYS A 214 -8.00 12.62 0.00
N ASP A 215 -7.39 13.79 0.20
CA ASP A 215 -6.89 14.70 -0.84
C ASP A 215 -5.43 15.04 -0.50
N PRO A 216 -4.52 14.07 -0.67
CA PRO A 216 -3.13 14.20 -0.24
C PRO A 216 -2.37 15.20 -1.12
N ASN A 217 -1.35 15.81 -0.55
CA ASN A 217 -0.43 16.67 -1.30
C ASN A 217 0.82 15.93 -1.78
N SER A 218 1.00 14.68 -1.38
CA SER A 218 2.14 13.87 -1.81
C SER A 218 1.77 12.39 -2.00
N VAL A 219 2.62 11.66 -2.72
CA VAL A 219 2.50 10.24 -2.99
C VAL A 219 3.80 9.53 -2.67
N MET A 220 3.68 8.31 -2.16
CA MET A 220 4.79 7.39 -1.93
C MET A 220 4.98 6.48 -3.13
N VAL A 221 6.22 6.37 -3.62
CA VAL A 221 6.60 5.46 -4.70
C VAL A 221 7.82 4.64 -4.29
N PHE A 222 7.94 3.44 -4.85
CA PHE A 222 9.05 2.54 -4.59
C PHE A 222 9.93 2.39 -5.83
N ASP A 223 11.25 2.40 -5.60
CA ASP A 223 12.24 1.93 -6.56
C ASP A 223 13.05 0.82 -5.86
N GLY A 224 12.68 -0.42 -6.16
CA GLY A 224 13.11 -1.56 -5.37
C GLY A 224 12.72 -1.38 -3.90
N ARG A 225 13.72 -1.29 -2.99
CA ARG A 225 13.46 -1.04 -1.57
C ARG A 225 13.39 0.45 -1.19
N THR A 226 13.87 1.32 -2.06
CA THR A 226 13.89 2.77 -1.79
C THR A 226 12.48 3.34 -1.76
N VAL A 227 12.12 3.99 -0.67
CA VAL A 227 10.89 4.79 -0.56
C VAL A 227 11.18 6.21 -0.97
N SER A 228 10.44 6.73 -1.93
CA SER A 228 10.49 8.12 -2.36
C SER A 228 9.11 8.76 -2.21
N VAL A 229 9.05 9.94 -1.60
CA VAL A 229 7.83 10.74 -1.48
C VAL A 229 7.92 11.92 -2.43
N ARG A 230 6.94 12.09 -3.29
CA ARG A 230 6.88 13.18 -4.28
C ARG A 230 5.64 14.03 -4.09
N ALA A 231 5.79 15.32 -4.30
CA ALA A 231 4.67 16.25 -4.26
C ALA A 231 3.72 16.03 -5.45
N LEU A 232 2.43 15.87 -5.18
CA LEU A 232 1.36 15.81 -6.19
C LEU A 232 0.91 17.20 -6.65
N ARG A 233 1.00 18.16 -5.73
CA ARG A 233 0.69 19.57 -5.96
C ARG A 233 1.73 20.45 -5.28
N GLU A 234 1.59 21.75 -5.43
CA GLU A 234 2.40 22.71 -4.66
C GLU A 234 2.15 22.51 -3.16
N ILE A 235 3.22 22.41 -2.38
CA ILE A 235 3.19 22.37 -0.91
C ILE A 235 3.86 23.66 -0.41
N ALA A 236 3.14 24.44 0.37
CA ALA A 236 3.66 25.68 0.92
C ALA A 236 4.70 25.41 2.04
N LYS A 237 5.53 26.40 2.33
CA LYS A 237 6.34 26.36 3.55
C LYS A 237 5.42 26.19 4.78
N ASP A 238 5.83 25.35 5.72
CA ASP A 238 5.10 25.03 6.95
C ASP A 238 3.75 24.30 6.72
N GLU A 239 3.47 23.87 5.49
CA GLU A 239 2.34 22.97 5.20
C GLU A 239 2.70 21.53 5.58
N GLU A 240 1.73 20.80 6.17
CA GLU A 240 1.89 19.40 6.51
C GLU A 240 1.90 18.51 5.26
N ILE A 241 2.85 17.59 5.19
CA ILE A 241 2.99 16.61 4.12
C ILE A 241 2.06 15.44 4.43
N THR A 242 1.11 15.19 3.54
CA THR A 242 0.10 14.15 3.71
C THR A 242 0.12 13.16 2.57
N ILE A 243 -0.21 11.90 2.89
CA ILE A 243 -0.39 10.81 1.94
C ILE A 243 -1.80 10.22 2.09
N SER A 244 -2.20 9.35 1.17
CA SER A 244 -3.41 8.55 1.39
C SER A 244 -3.05 7.18 1.95
N TYR A 245 -3.74 6.76 3.03
CA TYR A 245 -3.60 5.42 3.62
C TYR A 245 -4.49 4.38 2.94
N ILE A 246 -5.42 4.84 2.12
CA ILE A 246 -6.47 4.05 1.48
C ILE A 246 -6.62 4.48 0.02
N ASP A 247 -7.41 3.75 -0.75
CA ASP A 247 -7.83 4.23 -2.07
C ASP A 247 -8.75 5.46 -1.90
N ASN A 248 -8.20 6.63 -2.22
CA ASN A 248 -8.90 7.92 -2.09
C ASN A 248 -9.94 8.18 -3.19
N THR A 249 -10.03 7.31 -4.20
CA THR A 249 -11.06 7.36 -5.25
C THR A 249 -12.37 6.75 -4.77
N ASN A 250 -12.34 5.94 -3.70
CA ASN A 250 -13.52 5.34 -3.08
C ASN A 250 -14.52 6.39 -2.55
N PRO A 251 -15.82 6.06 -2.49
CA PRO A 251 -16.84 6.90 -1.86
C PRO A 251 -16.52 7.24 -0.40
N THR A 252 -17.00 8.38 0.07
CA THR A 252 -16.72 8.86 1.44
C THR A 252 -17.10 7.86 2.52
N SER A 253 -18.23 7.15 2.37
CA SER A 253 -18.67 6.11 3.32
C SER A 253 -17.64 4.99 3.42
N ARG A 254 -17.16 4.48 2.28
CA ARG A 254 -16.16 3.41 2.24
C ARG A 254 -14.81 3.87 2.78
N ARG A 255 -14.33 5.06 2.38
CA ARG A 255 -13.10 5.64 2.92
C ARG A 255 -13.12 5.76 4.44
N ARG A 256 -14.24 6.27 5.01
CA ARG A 256 -14.41 6.37 6.45
C ARG A 256 -14.46 5.01 7.13
N SER A 257 -15.15 4.04 6.54
CA SER A 257 -15.21 2.67 7.06
C SER A 257 -13.82 2.01 7.09
N GLU A 258 -13.03 2.15 6.03
CA GLU A 258 -11.66 1.62 5.98
C GLU A 258 -10.74 2.29 7.00
N LEU A 259 -10.79 3.63 7.10
CA LEU A 259 -9.97 4.37 8.06
C LEU A 259 -10.36 4.01 9.51
N GLN A 260 -11.65 3.93 9.81
CA GLN A 260 -12.11 3.52 11.13
C GLN A 260 -11.76 2.07 11.46
N GLY A 261 -11.91 1.15 10.50
CA GLY A 261 -11.68 -0.29 10.72
C GLY A 261 -10.19 -0.67 10.77
N ARG A 262 -9.30 0.15 10.20
CA ARG A 262 -7.88 -0.16 10.12
C ARG A 262 -7.01 0.77 10.96
N TYR A 263 -7.36 2.06 11.05
CA TYR A 263 -6.55 3.10 11.69
C TYR A 263 -7.27 3.79 12.86
N PHE A 264 -8.53 3.43 13.15
CA PHE A 264 -9.33 3.88 14.31
C PHE A 264 -9.58 5.37 14.36
N PHE A 265 -9.65 6.05 13.22
CA PHE A 265 -10.02 7.46 13.16
C PHE A 265 -11.00 7.77 12.03
N THR A 266 -11.68 8.91 12.14
CA THR A 266 -12.56 9.44 11.10
C THR A 266 -11.90 10.64 10.45
N CYS A 267 -11.65 10.58 9.13
CA CYS A 267 -11.02 11.67 8.39
C CYS A 267 -11.94 12.89 8.30
N SER A 268 -11.38 14.07 8.60
CA SER A 268 -12.04 15.38 8.51
C SER A 268 -11.44 16.28 7.41
N CYS A 269 -10.68 15.72 6.45
CA CYS A 269 -10.15 16.50 5.33
C CYS A 269 -11.24 17.14 4.48
N GLN A 270 -10.92 18.17 3.69
CA GLN A 270 -11.86 18.90 2.86
C GLN A 270 -12.71 17.99 1.97
N LYS A 271 -12.11 16.94 1.38
CA LYS A 271 -12.81 15.95 0.54
C LYS A 271 -13.86 15.12 1.33
N CYS A 272 -13.69 14.97 2.65
CA CYS A 272 -14.60 14.22 3.52
C CYS A 272 -15.69 15.08 4.16
N VAL A 273 -15.42 16.38 4.43
CA VAL A 273 -16.39 17.28 5.06
C VAL A 273 -17.23 18.04 4.04
N SER A 274 -16.74 18.20 2.81
CA SER A 274 -17.56 18.76 1.73
C SER A 274 -18.79 17.87 1.55
N PRO A 275 -20.02 18.43 1.56
CA PRO A 275 -21.20 17.64 1.36
C PRO A 275 -21.04 16.88 0.05
N ALA A 276 -21.08 15.53 0.15
CA ALA A 276 -21.20 14.73 -1.05
C ALA A 276 -22.45 15.25 -1.79
N THR A 277 -22.27 15.74 -3.00
CA THR A 277 -23.30 16.36 -3.84
C THR A 277 -24.43 15.40 -4.24
N CYS A 278 -24.68 14.40 -3.40
CA CYS A 278 -25.74 13.40 -3.58
C CYS A 278 -27.04 13.71 -2.81
N SER A 279 -27.06 14.70 -1.91
CA SER A 279 -28.28 15.15 -1.27
C SER A 279 -28.99 16.16 -2.17
N GLY A 280 -30.00 15.71 -2.91
CA GLY A 280 -30.77 16.54 -3.83
C GLY A 280 -30.74 16.10 -5.29
N LEU A 281 -30.31 14.87 -5.56
CA LEU A 281 -30.34 14.30 -6.91
C LEU A 281 -31.76 14.26 -7.45
N LYS A 282 -32.01 15.00 -8.52
CA LYS A 282 -33.20 14.74 -9.36
C LYS A 282 -33.13 13.29 -9.83
N GLU A 283 -34.20 12.54 -9.66
CA GLU A 283 -34.29 11.20 -10.23
C GLU A 283 -34.00 11.29 -11.74
N VAL A 284 -33.00 10.58 -12.18
CA VAL A 284 -32.66 10.42 -13.58
C VAL A 284 -33.17 9.07 -14.02
N PHE A 285 -33.86 9.03 -15.16
CA PHE A 285 -34.32 7.77 -15.74
C PHE A 285 -33.10 6.90 -16.11
N ILE A 286 -33.09 5.69 -15.57
CA ILE A 286 -32.05 4.67 -15.83
C ILE A 286 -32.77 3.50 -16.50
N ASP A 287 -32.36 3.19 -17.74
CA ASP A 287 -32.95 2.10 -18.52
C ASP A 287 -32.40 0.73 -18.08
N ILE A 288 -32.56 0.44 -16.79
CA ILE A 288 -32.23 -0.85 -16.16
C ILE A 288 -33.33 -1.18 -15.16
N PRO A 289 -34.06 -2.32 -15.32
CA PRO A 289 -35.15 -2.69 -14.42
C PRO A 289 -34.70 -2.73 -12.95
N GLY A 290 -35.41 -2.02 -12.09
CA GLY A 290 -35.16 -1.98 -10.64
C GLY A 290 -33.98 -1.11 -10.21
N VAL A 291 -33.28 -0.43 -11.14
CA VAL A 291 -32.17 0.50 -10.82
C VAL A 291 -32.72 1.93 -10.82
N THR A 292 -32.48 2.61 -9.71
CA THR A 292 -32.80 4.02 -9.47
C THR A 292 -31.49 4.80 -9.19
N THR A 293 -31.57 6.11 -9.21
CA THR A 293 -30.41 6.95 -8.86
C THR A 293 -29.86 6.64 -7.45
N SER A 294 -30.73 6.23 -6.52
CA SER A 294 -30.37 5.93 -5.14
C SER A 294 -29.62 4.61 -4.95
N ASN A 295 -29.89 3.58 -5.79
CA ASN A 295 -29.22 2.27 -5.71
C ASN A 295 -28.24 2.01 -6.85
N LEU A 296 -28.00 3.00 -7.72
CA LEU A 296 -27.10 2.86 -8.88
C LEU A 296 -25.66 2.49 -8.50
N GLU A 297 -25.16 3.06 -7.41
CA GLU A 297 -23.81 2.75 -6.91
C GLU A 297 -23.71 1.27 -6.50
N GLU A 298 -24.71 0.77 -5.76
CA GLU A 298 -24.77 -0.63 -5.34
C GLU A 298 -24.88 -1.57 -6.54
N TYR A 299 -25.72 -1.23 -7.52
CA TYR A 299 -25.80 -1.97 -8.79
C TYR A 299 -24.43 -2.03 -9.50
N ALA A 300 -23.72 -0.92 -9.57
CA ALA A 300 -22.42 -0.84 -10.22
C ALA A 300 -21.35 -1.67 -9.50
N TRP A 301 -21.38 -1.69 -8.17
CA TRP A 301 -20.50 -2.59 -7.37
C TRP A 301 -20.87 -4.07 -7.56
N ALA A 302 -22.14 -4.41 -7.65
CA ALA A 302 -22.57 -5.78 -7.91
C ALA A 302 -22.13 -6.28 -9.30
N ALA A 303 -22.13 -5.39 -10.31
CA ALA A 303 -21.64 -5.70 -11.66
C ALA A 303 -20.18 -6.17 -11.71
N ILE A 304 -19.34 -5.68 -10.79
CA ILE A 304 -17.94 -6.08 -10.67
C ILE A 304 -17.80 -7.52 -10.14
N SER A 305 -18.69 -7.95 -9.27
CA SER A 305 -18.63 -9.29 -8.67
C SER A 305 -18.97 -10.43 -9.64
N THR A 306 -19.71 -10.12 -10.73
CA THR A 306 -20.09 -11.07 -11.77
C THR A 306 -19.86 -10.45 -13.16
N PRO A 307 -18.59 -10.24 -13.55
CA PRO A 307 -18.26 -9.43 -14.72
C PRO A 307 -18.68 -10.12 -16.03
N SER A 308 -19.50 -9.42 -16.81
CA SER A 308 -19.76 -9.71 -18.21
C SER A 308 -19.79 -8.41 -19.00
N GLU A 309 -19.47 -8.47 -20.31
CA GLU A 309 -19.41 -7.27 -21.13
C GLU A 309 -20.70 -6.43 -21.05
N ASP A 310 -21.86 -7.08 -21.18
CA ASP A 310 -23.17 -6.41 -21.17
C ASP A 310 -23.46 -5.75 -19.81
N VAL A 311 -23.24 -6.47 -18.72
CA VAL A 311 -23.49 -5.98 -17.35
C VAL A 311 -22.58 -4.80 -17.01
N LEU A 312 -21.29 -4.91 -17.29
CA LEU A 312 -20.32 -3.84 -17.02
C LEU A 312 -20.60 -2.59 -17.87
N LEU A 313 -20.88 -2.77 -19.18
CA LEU A 313 -21.23 -1.64 -20.05
C LEU A 313 -22.54 -0.95 -19.66
N LYS A 314 -23.55 -1.71 -19.20
CA LYS A 314 -24.80 -1.14 -18.68
C LYS A 314 -24.53 -0.29 -17.42
N ALA A 315 -23.73 -0.79 -16.49
CA ALA A 315 -23.35 -0.05 -15.29
C ALA A 315 -22.58 1.24 -15.63
N ILE A 316 -21.59 1.16 -16.52
CA ILE A 316 -20.83 2.33 -16.98
C ILE A 316 -21.75 3.38 -17.64
N ARG A 317 -22.62 2.95 -18.56
CA ARG A 317 -23.58 3.87 -19.22
C ARG A 317 -24.52 4.53 -18.23
N ALA A 318 -25.05 3.77 -17.28
CA ALA A 318 -25.95 4.29 -16.25
C ALA A 318 -25.25 5.35 -15.39
N LEU A 319 -24.01 5.11 -14.94
CA LEU A 319 -23.22 6.08 -14.19
C LEU A 319 -22.97 7.36 -14.99
N HIS A 320 -22.61 7.23 -16.28
CA HIS A 320 -22.39 8.39 -17.17
C HIS A 320 -23.68 9.19 -17.44
N THR A 321 -24.83 8.53 -17.60
CA THR A 321 -26.12 9.17 -17.88
C THR A 321 -26.52 10.12 -16.76
N THR A 322 -26.18 9.80 -15.51
CA THR A 322 -26.50 10.66 -14.38
C THR A 322 -25.71 11.96 -14.35
N LYS A 323 -24.57 12.06 -15.05
CA LYS A 323 -23.60 13.17 -15.01
C LYS A 323 -23.06 13.50 -13.62
N LEU A 324 -23.32 12.66 -12.63
CA LEU A 324 -22.95 12.82 -11.23
C LEU A 324 -21.70 12.01 -10.89
N TRP A 325 -21.25 11.20 -11.84
CA TRP A 325 -20.14 10.27 -11.65
C TRP A 325 -18.96 10.66 -12.55
N PRO A 326 -18.02 11.47 -12.05
CA PRO A 326 -16.78 11.74 -12.78
C PRO A 326 -15.98 10.44 -12.95
N LEU A 327 -15.19 10.35 -14.02
CA LEU A 327 -14.46 9.11 -14.36
C LEU A 327 -13.50 8.65 -13.26
N GLN A 328 -13.01 9.59 -12.44
CA GLN A 328 -12.12 9.33 -11.31
C GLN A 328 -12.83 8.75 -10.06
N ARG A 329 -14.18 8.75 -10.04
CA ARG A 329 -14.95 8.29 -8.87
C ARG A 329 -15.28 6.81 -8.98
N GLN A 330 -14.90 6.02 -7.99
CA GLN A 330 -15.33 4.62 -7.88
C GLN A 330 -16.85 4.48 -7.82
N PRO A 331 -17.45 3.42 -8.42
CA PRO A 331 -16.77 2.27 -9.03
C PRO A 331 -16.44 2.41 -10.53
N LEU A 332 -16.57 3.58 -11.15
CA LEU A 332 -16.42 3.74 -12.59
C LEU A 332 -15.03 3.35 -13.12
N PRO A 333 -13.89 3.75 -12.53
CA PRO A 333 -12.59 3.24 -12.94
C PRO A 333 -12.49 1.72 -12.86
N LEU A 334 -13.00 1.13 -11.78
CA LEU A 334 -12.91 -0.31 -11.56
C LEU A 334 -13.76 -1.10 -12.57
N LEU A 335 -14.92 -0.58 -12.99
CA LEU A 335 -15.72 -1.17 -14.07
C LEU A 335 -14.95 -1.21 -15.39
N HIS A 336 -14.18 -0.16 -15.71
CA HIS A 336 -13.32 -0.13 -16.87
C HIS A 336 -12.16 -1.14 -16.77
N HIS A 337 -11.53 -1.26 -15.58
CA HIS A 337 -10.52 -2.28 -15.33
C HIS A 337 -11.07 -3.69 -15.51
N GLU A 338 -12.27 -3.97 -14.98
CA GLU A 338 -12.91 -5.28 -15.15
C GLU A 338 -13.22 -5.60 -16.61
N LEU A 339 -13.68 -4.61 -17.41
CA LEU A 339 -13.85 -4.80 -18.85
C LEU A 339 -12.54 -5.20 -19.55
N ILE A 340 -11.43 -4.55 -19.18
CA ILE A 340 -10.12 -4.84 -19.76
C ILE A 340 -9.68 -6.25 -19.40
N HIS A 341 -9.59 -6.54 -18.09
CA HIS A 341 -8.91 -7.73 -17.59
C HIS A 341 -9.78 -8.98 -17.61
N SER A 342 -11.07 -8.86 -17.29
CA SER A 342 -11.99 -10.00 -17.19
C SER A 342 -12.73 -10.31 -18.48
N VAL A 343 -12.79 -9.35 -19.42
CA VAL A 343 -13.56 -9.52 -20.67
C VAL A 343 -12.69 -9.36 -21.92
N TYR A 344 -12.08 -8.19 -22.14
CA TYR A 344 -11.48 -7.88 -23.43
C TYR A 344 -10.17 -8.62 -23.69
N ILE A 345 -9.28 -8.68 -22.71
CA ILE A 345 -8.00 -9.40 -22.84
C ILE A 345 -8.24 -10.90 -23.05
N PRO A 346 -9.05 -11.61 -22.23
CA PRO A 346 -9.33 -13.03 -22.46
C PRO A 346 -9.98 -13.34 -23.80
N LEU A 347 -10.80 -12.41 -24.32
CA LEU A 347 -11.47 -12.55 -25.63
C LEU A 347 -10.65 -11.99 -26.80
N SER A 348 -9.41 -11.55 -26.57
CA SER A 348 -8.52 -10.93 -27.58
C SER A 348 -9.13 -9.70 -28.27
N LYS A 349 -10.01 -8.98 -27.59
CA LYS A 349 -10.64 -7.73 -28.09
C LYS A 349 -9.70 -6.52 -27.83
N TRP A 350 -8.54 -6.53 -28.48
CA TRP A 350 -7.47 -5.56 -28.25
C TRP A 350 -7.84 -4.10 -28.47
N PRO A 351 -8.61 -3.72 -29.52
CA PRO A 351 -9.02 -2.32 -29.70
C PRO A 351 -9.87 -1.79 -28.54
N GLN A 352 -10.80 -2.61 -28.02
CA GLN A 352 -11.65 -2.23 -26.90
C GLN A 352 -10.83 -2.15 -25.60
N ALA A 353 -9.95 -3.11 -25.35
CA ALA A 353 -9.03 -3.08 -24.21
C ALA A 353 -8.17 -1.80 -24.24
N LEU A 354 -7.59 -1.47 -25.39
CA LEU A 354 -6.78 -0.25 -25.56
C LEU A 354 -7.59 1.03 -25.32
N LEU A 355 -8.83 1.10 -25.85
CA LEU A 355 -9.68 2.27 -25.63
C LEU A 355 -9.95 2.54 -24.14
N HIS A 356 -10.34 1.51 -23.40
CA HIS A 356 -10.62 1.63 -21.97
C HIS A 356 -9.35 1.90 -21.16
N SER A 357 -8.21 1.31 -21.55
CA SER A 357 -6.91 1.61 -20.91
C SER A 357 -6.47 3.06 -21.11
N LEU A 358 -6.66 3.61 -22.33
CA LEU A 358 -6.36 5.02 -22.61
C LEU A 358 -7.28 5.97 -21.83
N LEU A 359 -8.55 5.64 -21.68
CA LEU A 359 -9.48 6.43 -20.84
C LEU A 359 -9.00 6.48 -19.39
N LEU A 360 -8.60 5.34 -18.81
CA LEU A 360 -8.07 5.29 -17.46
C LEU A 360 -6.76 6.08 -17.36
N TYR A 361 -5.80 5.84 -18.24
CA TYR A 361 -4.52 6.52 -18.25
C TYR A 361 -4.64 8.05 -18.36
N LEU A 362 -5.49 8.55 -19.26
CA LEU A 362 -5.61 9.99 -19.51
C LEU A 362 -6.42 10.74 -18.44
N TYR A 363 -7.39 10.09 -17.81
CA TYR A 363 -8.37 10.78 -16.99
C TYR A 363 -8.39 10.35 -15.52
N VAL A 364 -7.88 9.16 -15.20
CA VAL A 364 -7.85 8.61 -13.83
C VAL A 364 -6.45 8.63 -13.25
N ASP A 365 -5.51 7.92 -13.87
CA ASP A 365 -4.18 7.67 -13.32
C ASP A 365 -3.32 8.91 -13.06
N PRO A 366 -3.39 10.00 -13.87
CA PRO A 366 -2.64 11.21 -13.55
C PRO A 366 -3.15 11.97 -12.33
N LYS A 367 -4.31 11.60 -11.81
CA LYS A 367 -5.01 12.30 -10.71
C LYS A 367 -5.30 11.40 -9.51
N GLY A 368 -5.03 10.11 -9.61
CA GLY A 368 -5.33 9.07 -8.60
C GLY A 368 -4.19 8.61 -7.77
#